data_6c729e8f902c2b966d6807523f3028a1
#
_entry.id   6c729e8f902c2b966d6807523f3028a1
#
_cell.length_a   1.000
_cell.length_b   1.000
_cell.length_c   1.000
_cell.angle_alpha   90.00
_cell.angle_beta   90.00
_cell.angle_gamma   90.00
#
_symmetry.space_group_name_H-M   'P 1'
#
loop_
_entity.id
_entity.type
_entity.pdbx_description
1 polymer ?
#
loop_
_entity_poly.entity_id
_entity_poly.type
_entity_poly.pdbx_seq_one_letter_code
_entity_poly.pdbx_strand_id
1 'polypeptide(L)'
;MTAYSRLWFVSITSRKPQTTRHRVRGILTTVDTQFVFVDTPGYQMEHRNALNQWMNRGVGQAIGEVDCVLLLVEAGRFLDADRRLLKLIPANVPLLLVVSKTDRTAREKLVPFLQEAAAQAPFAEIVPVSAERRRGLKELLRTIRGFLPEQSPMFAQDEFTDRDERFLAAELIREKLFRLMGDEVPYGSSVIIEKFEEEGSLRRIHAAVVVDKEGHKPIVIGAGGEKLKRIATEARMAMQRLFGGKVHLEVWVKVRGGWTDDTRALKNLGYE
;
A
#
# COMPACT_ATOMS: atom_id res chain seq x y z
N MET A 1 20.40 7.52 5.43
CA MET A 1 19.40 6.43 5.44
C MET A 1 19.77 5.47 4.31
N THR A 2 19.88 4.17 4.56
CA THR A 2 20.13 3.18 3.52
C THR A 2 18.87 3.01 2.64
N ALA A 3 19.02 2.61 1.36
CA ALA A 3 17.89 2.38 0.44
C ALA A 3 16.80 1.49 1.07
N TYR A 4 17.20 0.47 1.83
CA TYR A 4 16.28 -0.40 2.58
C TYR A 4 15.40 0.33 3.61
N SER A 5 15.89 1.41 4.24
CA SER A 5 15.12 2.14 5.24
C SER A 5 14.08 3.08 4.64
N ARG A 6 14.22 3.50 3.38
CA ARG A 6 13.25 4.34 2.68
C ARG A 6 12.06 3.54 2.14
N LEU A 7 12.27 2.27 1.76
CA LEU A 7 11.20 1.39 1.28
C LEU A 7 10.06 1.18 2.30
N TRP A 8 10.30 1.37 3.60
CA TRP A 8 9.26 1.33 4.64
C TRP A 8 8.20 2.44 4.53
N PHE A 9 8.45 3.46 3.71
CA PHE A 9 7.56 4.61 3.55
C PHE A 9 6.91 4.67 2.18
N VAL A 10 7.19 3.72 1.29
CA VAL A 10 6.66 3.71 -0.07
C VAL A 10 5.17 3.43 -0.07
N SER A 11 4.74 2.43 0.69
CA SER A 11 3.32 2.10 0.86
C SER A 11 2.95 2.11 2.32
N ILE A 12 1.79 2.67 2.63
CA ILE A 12 1.31 2.77 4.01
C ILE A 12 0.86 1.43 4.54
N THR A 13 0.98 1.24 5.86
CA THR A 13 0.62 -0.01 6.51
C THR A 13 -0.41 0.19 7.62
N SER A 14 -1.41 -0.67 7.67
CA SER A 14 -2.32 -0.78 8.80
C SER A 14 -2.80 -2.22 8.99
N ARG A 15 -3.54 -2.46 10.07
CA ARG A 15 -4.19 -3.76 10.32
C ARG A 15 -5.55 -3.89 9.61
N LYS A 16 -6.00 -2.83 8.94
CA LYS A 16 -7.32 -2.75 8.30
C LYS A 16 -7.23 -3.12 6.82
N PRO A 17 -8.27 -3.73 6.24
CA PRO A 17 -8.36 -3.91 4.80
C PRO A 17 -8.42 -2.54 4.10
N GLN A 18 -8.22 -2.52 2.79
CA GLN A 18 -8.22 -1.30 1.95
C GLN A 18 -7.20 -0.24 2.39
N THR A 19 -6.10 -0.65 3.04
CA THR A 19 -5.02 0.27 3.42
C THR A 19 -4.37 0.86 2.17
N THR A 20 -3.96 0.02 1.23
CA THR A 20 -3.48 0.45 -0.09
C THR A 20 -4.68 0.75 -0.99
N ARG A 21 -4.73 1.96 -1.56
CA ARG A 21 -5.77 2.38 -2.51
C ARG A 21 -5.21 2.74 -3.86
N HIS A 22 -3.98 3.20 -3.91
CA HIS A 22 -3.28 3.58 -5.13
C HIS A 22 -2.30 2.49 -5.52
N ARG A 23 -2.07 2.34 -6.82
CA ARG A 23 -0.94 1.56 -7.33
C ARG A 23 0.33 2.37 -7.06
N VAL A 24 1.24 1.81 -6.27
CA VAL A 24 2.48 2.47 -5.88
C VAL A 24 3.66 1.61 -6.29
N ARG A 25 4.65 2.20 -6.94
CA ARG A 25 5.90 1.52 -7.27
C ARG A 25 6.92 1.73 -6.17
N GLY A 26 7.43 0.61 -5.63
CA GLY A 26 8.57 0.59 -4.72
C GLY A 26 9.80 0.08 -5.45
N ILE A 27 10.87 0.87 -5.48
CA ILE A 27 12.07 0.57 -6.24
C ILE A 27 13.17 0.14 -5.29
N LEU A 28 13.74 -1.04 -5.52
CA LEU A 28 14.87 -1.57 -4.79
C LEU A 28 16.00 -1.86 -5.79
N THR A 29 17.02 -1.02 -5.80
CA THR A 29 18.21 -1.22 -6.60
C THR A 29 19.30 -1.90 -5.78
N THR A 30 19.80 -3.02 -6.27
CA THR A 30 20.96 -3.75 -5.76
C THR A 30 22.16 -3.54 -6.70
N VAL A 31 23.28 -4.21 -6.46
CA VAL A 31 24.48 -4.08 -7.30
C VAL A 31 24.22 -4.52 -8.76
N ASP A 32 23.35 -5.51 -8.94
CA ASP A 32 23.16 -6.22 -10.21
C ASP A 32 21.70 -6.37 -10.63
N THR A 33 20.76 -5.83 -9.87
CA THR A 33 19.33 -5.99 -10.15
C THR A 33 18.55 -4.79 -9.63
N GLN A 34 17.60 -4.31 -10.43
CA GLN A 34 16.60 -3.35 -9.98
C GLN A 34 15.23 -4.03 -9.91
N PHE A 35 14.67 -4.12 -8.72
CA PHE A 35 13.31 -4.63 -8.48
C PHE A 35 12.34 -3.47 -8.47
N VAL A 36 11.30 -3.54 -9.27
CA VAL A 36 10.19 -2.58 -9.25
C VAL A 36 8.95 -3.31 -8.73
N PHE A 37 8.67 -3.17 -7.44
CA PHE A 37 7.49 -3.75 -6.82
C PHE A 37 6.28 -2.85 -7.08
N VAL A 38 5.24 -3.40 -7.66
CA VAL A 38 3.97 -2.70 -7.86
C VAL A 38 3.00 -3.15 -6.77
N ASP A 39 2.88 -2.33 -5.70
CA ASP A 39 1.86 -2.56 -4.67
C ASP A 39 0.49 -2.18 -5.21
N THR A 40 -0.47 -3.07 -5.02
CA THR A 40 -1.84 -2.91 -5.53
C THR A 40 -2.85 -2.89 -4.39
N PRO A 41 -3.98 -2.21 -4.55
CA PRO A 41 -5.10 -2.37 -3.65
C PRO A 41 -5.50 -3.84 -3.54
N GLY A 42 -5.96 -4.26 -2.35
CA GLY A 42 -6.60 -5.56 -2.21
C GLY A 42 -7.88 -5.62 -3.07
N TYR A 43 -8.10 -6.73 -3.77
CA TYR A 43 -9.27 -6.91 -4.62
C TYR A 43 -10.56 -6.90 -3.80
N GLN A 44 -11.51 -6.03 -4.16
CA GLN A 44 -12.75 -5.81 -3.43
C GLN A 44 -13.91 -6.58 -4.06
N MET A 45 -14.57 -7.44 -3.28
CA MET A 45 -15.64 -8.31 -3.78
C MET A 45 -17.02 -7.96 -3.25
N GLU A 46 -17.11 -7.39 -2.05
CA GLU A 46 -18.37 -7.26 -1.31
C GLU A 46 -19.15 -5.97 -1.62
N HIS A 47 -18.46 -4.87 -1.95
CA HIS A 47 -19.11 -3.58 -2.19
C HIS A 47 -18.79 -3.05 -3.58
N ARG A 48 -19.85 -2.81 -4.37
CA ARG A 48 -19.74 -2.30 -5.76
C ARG A 48 -19.87 -0.78 -5.83
N ASN A 49 -19.10 -0.02 -5.04
CA ASN A 49 -19.02 1.42 -5.22
C ASN A 49 -17.95 1.80 -6.27
N ALA A 50 -17.98 3.06 -6.73
CA ALA A 50 -17.08 3.53 -7.76
C ALA A 50 -15.59 3.45 -7.33
N LEU A 51 -15.29 3.70 -6.05
CA LEU A 51 -13.94 3.56 -5.50
C LEU A 51 -13.43 2.10 -5.59
N ASN A 52 -14.26 1.13 -5.20
CA ASN A 52 -13.87 -0.29 -5.27
C ASN A 52 -13.70 -0.78 -6.70
N GLN A 53 -14.54 -0.31 -7.64
CA GLN A 53 -14.37 -0.60 -9.06
C GLN A 53 -13.08 -0.02 -9.61
N TRP A 54 -12.71 1.19 -9.18
CA TRP A 54 -11.45 1.82 -9.54
C TRP A 54 -10.26 1.02 -9.01
N MET A 55 -10.26 0.62 -7.73
CA MET A 55 -9.22 -0.23 -7.14
C MET A 55 -9.07 -1.56 -7.88
N ASN A 56 -10.18 -2.24 -8.20
CA ASN A 56 -10.15 -3.51 -8.92
C ASN A 56 -9.61 -3.39 -10.36
N ARG A 57 -9.91 -2.29 -11.07
CA ARG A 57 -9.30 -2.01 -12.37
C ARG A 57 -7.78 -1.84 -12.26
N GLY A 58 -7.30 -1.15 -11.22
CA GLY A 58 -5.87 -0.99 -10.96
C GLY A 58 -5.14 -2.32 -10.76
N VAL A 59 -5.78 -3.29 -10.09
CA VAL A 59 -5.23 -4.66 -9.95
C VAL A 59 -5.10 -5.34 -11.32
N GLY A 60 -6.15 -5.32 -12.13
CA GLY A 60 -6.13 -5.95 -13.47
C GLY A 60 -5.07 -5.34 -14.40
N GLN A 61 -4.92 -4.02 -14.38
CA GLN A 61 -3.89 -3.32 -15.16
C GLN A 61 -2.48 -3.69 -14.67
N ALA A 62 -2.26 -3.72 -13.34
CA ALA A 62 -0.95 -4.07 -12.80
C ALA A 62 -0.50 -5.47 -13.22
N ILE A 63 -1.41 -6.45 -13.21
CA ILE A 63 -1.11 -7.83 -13.61
C ILE A 63 -0.64 -7.91 -15.08
N GLY A 64 -1.17 -7.05 -15.96
CA GLY A 64 -0.79 -7.03 -17.38
C GLY A 64 0.53 -6.33 -17.70
N GLU A 65 1.13 -5.64 -16.72
CA GLU A 65 2.30 -4.80 -16.91
C GLU A 65 3.57 -5.31 -16.21
N VAL A 66 3.52 -6.50 -15.59
CA VAL A 66 4.62 -7.01 -14.74
C VAL A 66 5.24 -8.29 -15.30
N ASP A 67 6.51 -8.52 -15.00
CA ASP A 67 7.26 -9.70 -15.41
C ASP A 67 6.87 -10.95 -14.59
N CYS A 68 6.42 -10.77 -13.35
CA CYS A 68 5.88 -11.84 -12.50
C CYS A 68 4.89 -11.29 -11.48
N VAL A 69 3.98 -12.15 -11.03
CA VAL A 69 2.97 -11.82 -10.02
C VAL A 69 3.32 -12.53 -8.71
N LEU A 70 3.26 -11.79 -7.60
CA LEU A 70 3.38 -12.33 -6.26
C LEU A 70 1.99 -12.40 -5.62
N LEU A 71 1.46 -13.60 -5.42
CA LEU A 71 0.25 -13.80 -4.62
C LEU A 71 0.64 -13.97 -3.15
N LEU A 72 0.26 -13.02 -2.31
CA LEU A 72 0.53 -13.05 -0.88
C LEU A 72 -0.64 -13.66 -0.12
N VAL A 73 -0.38 -14.78 0.58
CA VAL A 73 -1.34 -15.40 1.50
C VAL A 73 -0.76 -15.46 2.91
N GLU A 74 -1.62 -15.47 3.93
CA GLU A 74 -1.19 -15.68 5.31
C GLU A 74 -1.03 -17.18 5.59
N ALA A 75 0.05 -17.57 6.28
CA ALA A 75 0.30 -18.96 6.64
C ALA A 75 -0.90 -19.58 7.39
N GLY A 76 -1.37 -20.73 6.92
CA GLY A 76 -2.56 -21.42 7.44
C GLY A 76 -3.90 -20.87 6.90
N ARG A 77 -3.90 -19.94 5.94
CA ARG A 77 -5.12 -19.36 5.37
C ARG A 77 -5.00 -19.19 3.87
N PHE A 78 -5.78 -19.97 3.13
CA PHE A 78 -5.99 -19.76 1.70
C PHE A 78 -7.49 -19.52 1.48
N LEU A 79 -7.87 -18.26 1.22
CA LEU A 79 -9.25 -17.82 1.23
C LEU A 79 -9.89 -17.94 -0.17
N ASP A 80 -11.22 -17.91 -0.23
CA ASP A 80 -11.93 -17.86 -1.50
C ASP A 80 -11.61 -16.60 -2.32
N ALA A 81 -11.28 -15.50 -1.62
CA ALA A 81 -10.76 -14.29 -2.27
C ALA A 81 -9.46 -14.55 -3.03
N ASP A 82 -8.53 -15.33 -2.44
CA ASP A 82 -7.27 -15.69 -3.08
C ASP A 82 -7.51 -16.57 -4.32
N ARG A 83 -8.43 -17.55 -4.22
CA ARG A 83 -8.83 -18.41 -5.36
C ARG A 83 -9.46 -17.61 -6.52
N ARG A 84 -10.17 -16.53 -6.21
CA ARG A 84 -10.75 -15.66 -7.24
C ARG A 84 -9.69 -14.79 -7.91
N LEU A 85 -8.71 -14.31 -7.15
CA LEU A 85 -7.56 -13.58 -7.71
C LEU A 85 -6.77 -14.44 -8.70
N LEU A 86 -6.59 -15.74 -8.42
CA LEU A 86 -5.93 -16.67 -9.33
C LEU A 86 -6.56 -16.67 -10.73
N LYS A 87 -7.88 -16.50 -10.83
CA LYS A 87 -8.60 -16.48 -12.12
C LYS A 87 -8.36 -15.22 -12.95
N LEU A 88 -7.80 -14.17 -12.34
CA LEU A 88 -7.47 -12.91 -13.02
C LEU A 88 -6.04 -12.92 -13.59
N ILE A 89 -5.20 -13.88 -13.19
CA ILE A 89 -3.80 -13.92 -13.59
C ILE A 89 -3.70 -14.72 -14.89
N PRO A 90 -3.17 -14.12 -15.97
CA PRO A 90 -2.97 -14.81 -17.25
C PRO A 90 -1.97 -15.96 -17.11
N ALA A 91 -2.23 -17.06 -17.82
CA ALA A 91 -1.39 -18.27 -17.74
C ALA A 91 0.06 -18.07 -18.23
N ASN A 92 0.31 -17.02 -19.02
CA ASN A 92 1.63 -16.68 -19.52
C ASN A 92 2.46 -15.80 -18.57
N VAL A 93 1.89 -15.35 -17.45
CA VAL A 93 2.60 -14.55 -16.44
C VAL A 93 3.06 -15.48 -15.31
N PRO A 94 4.37 -15.55 -15.01
CA PRO A 94 4.87 -16.32 -13.89
C PRO A 94 4.20 -15.92 -12.58
N LEU A 95 3.67 -16.89 -11.85
CA LEU A 95 2.96 -16.69 -10.59
C LEU A 95 3.74 -17.33 -9.45
N LEU A 96 4.14 -16.51 -8.48
CA LEU A 96 4.81 -16.95 -7.26
C LEU A 96 3.85 -16.86 -6.08
N LEU A 97 3.79 -17.90 -5.26
CA LEU A 97 3.07 -17.88 -4.00
C LEU A 97 3.99 -17.44 -2.86
N VAL A 98 3.67 -16.34 -2.22
CA VAL A 98 4.40 -15.84 -1.04
C VAL A 98 3.56 -16.12 0.20
N VAL A 99 3.98 -17.11 0.99
CA VAL A 99 3.30 -17.45 2.25
C VAL A 99 3.86 -16.59 3.36
N SER A 100 3.07 -15.59 3.77
CA SER A 100 3.48 -14.56 4.73
C SER A 100 3.17 -14.94 6.18
N LYS A 101 3.74 -14.19 7.15
CA LYS A 101 3.53 -14.33 8.59
C LYS A 101 3.82 -15.75 9.12
N THR A 102 4.81 -16.41 8.56
CA THR A 102 5.18 -17.78 8.95
C THR A 102 5.67 -17.91 10.40
N ASP A 103 6.02 -16.78 11.03
CA ASP A 103 6.36 -16.68 12.45
C ASP A 103 5.16 -16.92 13.39
N ARG A 104 3.93 -16.86 12.89
CA ARG A 104 2.69 -17.07 13.64
C ARG A 104 2.14 -18.48 13.53
N THR A 105 2.77 -19.33 12.73
CA THR A 105 2.30 -20.71 12.46
C THR A 105 3.37 -21.71 12.91
N ALA A 106 2.96 -22.71 13.66
CA ALA A 106 3.85 -23.78 14.08
C ALA A 106 4.35 -24.57 12.85
N ARG A 107 5.60 -25.04 12.90
CA ARG A 107 6.24 -25.71 11.76
C ARG A 107 5.48 -26.95 11.29
N GLU A 108 4.90 -27.69 12.22
CA GLU A 108 4.12 -28.90 11.95
C GLU A 108 2.84 -28.61 11.14
N LYS A 109 2.30 -27.38 11.25
CA LYS A 109 1.14 -26.91 10.47
C LYS A 109 1.54 -26.23 9.17
N LEU A 110 2.73 -25.65 9.13
CA LEU A 110 3.19 -24.90 7.96
C LEU A 110 3.44 -25.83 6.77
N VAL A 111 4.10 -26.97 6.98
CA VAL A 111 4.45 -27.89 5.87
C VAL A 111 3.21 -28.47 5.18
N PRO A 112 2.21 -29.03 5.90
CA PRO A 112 0.95 -29.45 5.28
C PRO A 112 0.23 -28.31 4.53
N PHE A 113 0.21 -27.11 5.11
CA PHE A 113 -0.41 -25.94 4.46
C PHE A 113 0.30 -25.58 3.14
N LEU A 114 1.63 -25.64 3.09
CA LEU A 114 2.38 -25.37 1.86
C LEU A 114 2.03 -26.37 0.76
N GLN A 115 1.85 -27.67 1.11
CA GLN A 115 1.44 -28.71 0.17
C GLN A 115 0.02 -28.48 -0.34
N GLU A 116 -0.93 -28.13 0.55
CA GLU A 116 -2.30 -27.79 0.17
C GLU A 116 -2.36 -26.53 -0.71
N ALA A 117 -1.61 -25.52 -0.36
CA ALA A 117 -1.55 -24.26 -1.12
C ALA A 117 -0.93 -24.47 -2.52
N ALA A 118 0.08 -25.33 -2.64
CA ALA A 118 0.70 -25.71 -3.92
C ALA A 118 -0.30 -26.31 -4.91
N ALA A 119 -1.29 -27.03 -4.42
CA ALA A 119 -2.32 -27.65 -5.25
C ALA A 119 -3.38 -26.69 -5.78
N GLN A 120 -3.40 -25.40 -5.33
CA GLN A 120 -4.43 -24.44 -5.73
C GLN A 120 -4.22 -23.86 -7.13
N ALA A 121 -2.98 -23.76 -7.61
CA ALA A 121 -2.64 -23.23 -8.93
C ALA A 121 -1.23 -23.69 -9.36
N PRO A 122 -0.87 -23.57 -10.65
CA PRO A 122 0.48 -23.86 -11.14
C PRO A 122 1.46 -22.73 -10.76
N PHE A 123 1.78 -22.63 -9.48
CA PHE A 123 2.79 -21.68 -9.01
C PHE A 123 4.17 -22.05 -9.54
N ALA A 124 4.88 -21.08 -10.09
CA ALA A 124 6.25 -21.26 -10.53
C ALA A 124 7.19 -21.53 -9.33
N GLU A 125 6.93 -20.85 -8.20
CA GLU A 125 7.67 -21.02 -6.95
C GLU A 125 6.78 -20.70 -5.74
N ILE A 126 7.12 -21.27 -4.57
CA ILE A 126 6.45 -21.01 -3.30
C ILE A 126 7.50 -20.60 -2.28
N VAL A 127 7.38 -19.36 -1.76
CA VAL A 127 8.36 -18.80 -0.85
C VAL A 127 7.71 -18.43 0.48
N PRO A 128 8.00 -19.16 1.57
CA PRO A 128 7.56 -18.80 2.91
C PRO A 128 8.38 -17.63 3.47
N VAL A 129 7.71 -16.61 4.01
CA VAL A 129 8.36 -15.41 4.53
C VAL A 129 7.79 -14.98 5.89
N SER A 130 8.62 -14.34 6.70
CA SER A 130 8.22 -13.54 7.85
C SER A 130 8.87 -12.16 7.73
N ALA A 131 8.08 -11.16 7.35
CA ALA A 131 8.56 -9.79 7.27
C ALA A 131 8.97 -9.24 8.65
N GLU A 132 8.21 -9.58 9.69
CA GLU A 132 8.48 -9.17 11.08
C GLU A 132 9.84 -9.68 11.58
N ARG A 133 10.15 -10.96 11.28
CA ARG A 133 11.44 -11.58 11.65
C ARG A 133 12.50 -11.51 10.56
N ARG A 134 12.22 -10.84 9.45
CA ARG A 134 13.10 -10.71 8.27
C ARG A 134 13.62 -12.05 7.73
N ARG A 135 12.80 -13.12 7.84
CA ARG A 135 13.13 -14.46 7.33
C ARG A 135 12.51 -14.67 5.96
N GLY A 136 13.24 -15.35 5.07
CA GLY A 136 12.78 -15.67 3.71
C GLY A 136 12.85 -14.50 2.71
N LEU A 137 13.13 -13.24 3.16
CA LEU A 137 13.13 -12.08 2.26
C LEU A 137 14.28 -12.11 1.24
N LYS A 138 15.47 -12.57 1.64
CA LYS A 138 16.60 -12.73 0.70
C LYS A 138 16.32 -13.81 -0.33
N GLU A 139 15.69 -14.90 0.10
CA GLU A 139 15.25 -15.99 -0.77
C GLU A 139 14.22 -15.49 -1.77
N LEU A 140 13.21 -14.76 -1.29
CA LEU A 140 12.20 -14.15 -2.14
C LEU A 140 12.82 -13.28 -3.25
N LEU A 141 13.76 -12.38 -2.90
CA LEU A 141 14.44 -11.55 -3.89
C LEU A 141 15.24 -12.39 -4.89
N ARG A 142 15.94 -13.45 -4.43
CA ARG A 142 16.68 -14.36 -5.31
C ARG A 142 15.74 -15.09 -6.27
N THR A 143 14.61 -15.55 -5.78
CA THR A 143 13.58 -16.22 -6.59
C THR A 143 12.99 -15.26 -7.63
N ILE A 144 12.57 -14.06 -7.23
CA ILE A 144 12.02 -13.05 -8.15
C ILE A 144 13.01 -12.72 -9.26
N ARG A 145 14.30 -12.56 -8.94
CA ARG A 145 15.35 -12.24 -9.92
C ARG A 145 15.36 -13.20 -11.11
N GLY A 146 15.08 -14.48 -10.90
CA GLY A 146 15.04 -15.49 -11.95
C GLY A 146 13.94 -15.29 -13.00
N PHE A 147 12.97 -14.40 -12.71
CA PHE A 147 11.86 -14.07 -13.61
C PHE A 147 11.96 -12.67 -14.21
N LEU A 148 12.99 -11.90 -13.85
CA LEU A 148 13.18 -10.56 -14.40
C LEU A 148 13.97 -10.60 -15.71
N PRO A 149 13.62 -9.74 -16.67
CA PRO A 149 14.36 -9.65 -17.92
C PRO A 149 15.72 -8.96 -17.72
N GLU A 150 16.68 -9.30 -18.58
CA GLU A 150 17.93 -8.55 -18.69
C GLU A 150 17.72 -7.27 -19.47
N GLN A 151 17.74 -6.13 -18.76
CA GLN A 151 17.56 -4.80 -19.36
C GLN A 151 18.27 -3.72 -18.53
N SER A 152 18.43 -2.55 -19.11
CA SER A 152 18.93 -1.39 -18.36
C SER A 152 17.99 -1.00 -17.23
N PRO A 153 18.53 -0.49 -16.10
CA PRO A 153 17.69 0.01 -15.01
C PRO A 153 16.67 1.06 -15.50
N MET A 154 15.43 0.95 -15.04
CA MET A 154 14.33 1.86 -15.41
C MET A 154 14.36 3.17 -14.61
N PHE A 155 14.96 3.14 -13.41
CA PHE A 155 14.98 4.24 -12.46
C PHE A 155 16.41 4.54 -12.01
N ALA A 156 16.67 5.76 -11.52
CA ALA A 156 17.96 6.11 -10.96
C ALA A 156 18.28 5.28 -9.71
N GLN A 157 19.57 5.14 -9.40
CA GLN A 157 20.04 4.24 -8.34
C GLN A 157 19.53 4.61 -6.93
N ASP A 158 19.27 5.89 -6.70
CA ASP A 158 18.80 6.45 -5.43
C ASP A 158 17.27 6.62 -5.35
N GLU A 159 16.57 6.40 -6.45
CA GLU A 159 15.11 6.39 -6.47
C GLU A 159 14.55 5.17 -5.72
N PHE A 160 13.54 5.40 -4.91
CA PHE A 160 12.88 4.35 -4.12
C PHE A 160 11.37 4.25 -4.41
N THR A 161 10.80 5.20 -5.16
CA THR A 161 9.41 5.24 -5.63
C THR A 161 9.28 6.22 -6.79
N ASP A 162 8.26 6.03 -7.63
CA ASP A 162 7.86 6.94 -8.70
C ASP A 162 6.90 8.05 -8.21
N ARG A 163 6.61 8.12 -6.91
CA ARG A 163 5.66 9.06 -6.34
C ARG A 163 6.36 10.29 -5.79
N ASP A 164 5.75 11.46 -6.02
CA ASP A 164 6.21 12.74 -5.49
C ASP A 164 5.98 12.88 -3.97
N GLU A 165 6.64 13.85 -3.35
CA GLU A 165 6.50 14.12 -1.93
C GLU A 165 5.08 14.55 -1.53
N ARG A 166 4.33 15.16 -2.45
CA ARG A 166 2.94 15.56 -2.24
C ARG A 166 2.03 14.35 -2.04
N PHE A 167 2.17 13.33 -2.89
CA PHE A 167 1.46 12.06 -2.75
C PHE A 167 1.85 11.35 -1.45
N LEU A 168 3.15 11.24 -1.17
CA LEU A 168 3.65 10.59 0.04
C LEU A 168 3.16 11.29 1.31
N ALA A 169 3.06 12.63 1.30
CA ALA A 169 2.49 13.39 2.42
C ALA A 169 1.02 13.04 2.66
N ALA A 170 0.20 12.96 1.60
CA ALA A 170 -1.20 12.56 1.71
C ALA A 170 -1.33 11.15 2.28
N GLU A 171 -0.53 10.19 1.79
CA GLU A 171 -0.55 8.82 2.26
C GLU A 171 -0.07 8.68 3.71
N LEU A 172 0.93 9.43 4.14
CA LEU A 172 1.37 9.45 5.54
C LEU A 172 0.27 9.96 6.49
N ILE A 173 -0.50 10.98 6.09
CA ILE A 173 -1.66 11.45 6.88
C ILE A 173 -2.74 10.35 6.90
N ARG A 174 -3.03 9.74 5.75
CA ARG A 174 -4.02 8.66 5.63
C ARG A 174 -3.64 7.43 6.46
N GLU A 175 -2.36 7.08 6.54
CA GLU A 175 -1.87 6.00 7.42
C GLU A 175 -2.22 6.26 8.88
N LYS A 176 -1.97 7.49 9.37
CA LYS A 176 -2.26 7.84 10.77
C LYS A 176 -3.77 7.85 11.02
N LEU A 177 -4.54 8.34 10.05
CA LEU A 177 -6.00 8.25 10.09
C LEU A 177 -6.47 6.80 10.24
N PHE A 178 -5.97 5.88 9.38
CA PHE A 178 -6.32 4.47 9.42
C PHE A 178 -5.95 3.78 10.74
N ARG A 179 -4.81 4.13 11.32
CA ARG A 179 -4.33 3.55 12.58
C ARG A 179 -5.06 4.07 13.81
N LEU A 180 -5.49 5.33 13.80
CA LEU A 180 -6.05 6.00 14.99
C LEU A 180 -7.58 6.04 15.00
N MET A 181 -8.25 5.77 13.87
CA MET A 181 -9.72 5.74 13.78
C MET A 181 -10.28 4.33 13.97
N GLY A 182 -11.56 4.25 14.39
CA GLY A 182 -12.35 3.01 14.39
C GLY A 182 -12.59 2.44 13.00
N ASP A 183 -13.45 1.43 12.89
CA ASP A 183 -13.52 0.63 11.67
C ASP A 183 -14.25 1.29 10.49
N GLU A 184 -15.23 2.16 10.73
CA GLU A 184 -16.05 2.74 9.65
C GLU A 184 -15.40 3.96 8.97
N VAL A 185 -14.88 4.90 9.76
CA VAL A 185 -14.39 6.21 9.26
C VAL A 185 -13.29 6.09 8.20
N PRO A 186 -12.30 5.19 8.32
CA PRO A 186 -11.23 5.09 7.32
C PRO A 186 -11.72 4.80 5.92
N TYR A 187 -12.74 3.96 5.76
CA TYR A 187 -13.23 3.54 4.44
C TYR A 187 -13.91 4.67 3.65
N GLY A 188 -14.64 5.55 4.36
CA GLY A 188 -15.27 6.74 3.80
C GLY A 188 -14.40 8.00 3.89
N SER A 189 -13.08 7.87 4.07
CA SER A 189 -12.18 9.01 4.17
C SER A 189 -11.07 9.00 3.12
N SER A 190 -10.65 10.19 2.68
CA SER A 190 -9.48 10.41 1.82
C SER A 190 -8.68 11.62 2.33
N VAL A 191 -7.51 11.85 1.77
CA VAL A 191 -6.66 13.00 2.12
C VAL A 191 -6.26 13.73 0.83
N ILE A 192 -6.43 15.04 0.84
CA ILE A 192 -6.01 15.94 -0.25
C ILE A 192 -4.95 16.88 0.29
N ILE A 193 -3.86 17.04 -0.43
CA ILE A 193 -2.92 18.12 -0.19
C ILE A 193 -3.40 19.33 -0.99
N GLU A 194 -3.86 20.37 -0.30
CA GLU A 194 -4.35 21.58 -0.95
C GLU A 194 -3.19 22.54 -1.29
N LYS A 195 -2.18 22.57 -0.42
CA LYS A 195 -0.98 23.38 -0.63
C LYS A 195 0.27 22.58 -0.28
N PHE A 196 1.29 22.68 -1.12
CA PHE A 196 2.61 22.11 -0.89
C PHE A 196 3.65 23.09 -1.41
N GLU A 197 4.42 23.68 -0.50
CA GLU A 197 5.45 24.68 -0.82
C GLU A 197 6.77 24.27 -0.20
N GLU A 198 7.83 24.47 -0.95
CA GLU A 198 9.20 24.23 -0.50
C GLU A 198 9.91 25.57 -0.32
N GLU A 199 10.33 25.84 0.91
CA GLU A 199 11.13 27.03 1.28
C GLU A 199 12.48 26.57 1.84
N GLY A 200 13.44 26.31 0.98
CA GLY A 200 14.71 25.72 1.37
C GLY A 200 14.54 24.32 1.98
N SER A 201 14.88 24.15 3.27
CA SER A 201 14.68 22.87 3.97
C SER A 201 13.30 22.73 4.65
N LEU A 202 12.46 23.75 4.57
CA LEU A 202 11.11 23.76 5.15
C LEU A 202 10.06 23.41 4.09
N ARG A 203 9.22 22.44 4.37
CA ARG A 203 8.01 22.14 3.59
C ARG A 203 6.78 22.65 4.33
N ARG A 204 6.00 23.51 3.67
CA ARG A 204 4.70 23.98 4.17
C ARG A 204 3.59 23.22 3.49
N ILE A 205 2.84 22.43 4.27
CA ILE A 205 1.83 21.51 3.77
C ILE A 205 0.50 21.82 4.42
N HIS A 206 -0.52 22.06 3.57
CA HIS A 206 -1.89 22.20 4.01
C HIS A 206 -2.69 21.03 3.44
N ALA A 207 -3.38 20.30 4.31
CA ALA A 207 -4.08 19.08 3.96
C ALA A 207 -5.52 19.05 4.48
N ALA A 208 -6.42 18.53 3.67
CA ALA A 208 -7.79 18.26 4.07
C ALA A 208 -8.02 16.75 4.19
N VAL A 209 -8.49 16.30 5.36
CA VAL A 209 -9.10 15.00 5.52
C VAL A 209 -10.54 15.10 5.04
N VAL A 210 -10.86 14.45 3.94
CA VAL A 210 -12.21 14.40 3.36
C VAL A 210 -12.94 13.20 3.93
N VAL A 211 -14.13 13.40 4.48
CA VAL A 211 -15.00 12.34 4.99
C VAL A 211 -16.34 12.33 4.27
N ASP A 212 -16.93 11.15 4.15
CA ASP A 212 -18.16 10.91 3.40
C ASP A 212 -19.44 11.38 4.11
N LYS A 213 -19.44 11.39 5.44
CA LYS A 213 -20.63 11.70 6.25
C LYS A 213 -20.34 12.81 7.26
N GLU A 214 -21.33 13.69 7.50
CA GLU A 214 -21.24 14.74 8.53
C GLU A 214 -20.89 14.17 9.91
N GLY A 215 -21.46 13.03 10.29
CA GLY A 215 -21.17 12.36 11.54
C GLY A 215 -19.73 11.86 11.70
N HIS A 216 -18.98 11.70 10.61
CA HIS A 216 -17.57 11.29 10.68
C HIS A 216 -16.65 12.45 11.06
N LYS A 217 -17.02 13.70 10.73
CA LYS A 217 -16.21 14.89 11.03
C LYS A 217 -15.87 15.05 12.51
N PRO A 218 -16.83 15.03 13.45
CA PRO A 218 -16.51 15.10 14.88
C PRO A 218 -15.70 13.91 15.39
N ILE A 219 -15.86 12.72 14.79
CA ILE A 219 -15.09 11.52 15.17
C ILE A 219 -13.62 11.68 14.81
N VAL A 220 -13.32 12.26 13.62
CA VAL A 220 -11.95 12.53 13.17
C VAL A 220 -11.30 13.62 13.99
N ILE A 221 -12.05 14.69 14.30
CA ILE A 221 -11.55 15.82 15.11
C ILE A 221 -11.27 15.36 16.54
N GLY A 222 -12.18 14.60 17.14
CA GLY A 222 -12.11 14.16 18.53
C GLY A 222 -12.45 15.26 19.53
N ALA A 223 -12.55 14.91 20.80
CA ALA A 223 -12.80 15.86 21.89
C ALA A 223 -11.70 16.93 21.91
N GLY A 224 -12.08 18.20 21.86
CA GLY A 224 -11.11 19.32 21.85
C GLY A 224 -10.11 19.32 20.71
N GLY A 225 -10.33 18.53 19.63
CA GLY A 225 -9.40 18.44 18.51
C GLY A 225 -8.21 17.49 18.71
N GLU A 226 -8.19 16.73 19.81
CA GLU A 226 -7.03 15.90 20.19
C GLU A 226 -6.68 14.83 19.17
N LYS A 227 -7.67 14.17 18.56
CA LYS A 227 -7.38 13.10 17.58
C LYS A 227 -6.77 13.67 16.30
N LEU A 228 -7.32 14.75 15.77
CA LEU A 228 -6.79 15.41 14.57
C LEU A 228 -5.38 15.94 14.82
N LYS A 229 -5.13 16.56 15.99
CA LYS A 229 -3.80 17.01 16.41
C LYS A 229 -2.81 15.85 16.48
N ARG A 230 -3.21 14.70 17.01
CA ARG A 230 -2.37 13.50 17.06
C ARG A 230 -2.05 12.96 15.66
N ILE A 231 -3.05 12.87 14.78
CA ILE A 231 -2.86 12.46 13.36
C ILE A 231 -1.84 13.39 12.71
N ALA A 232 -2.04 14.71 12.79
CA ALA A 232 -1.16 15.70 12.20
C ALA A 232 0.27 15.61 12.75
N THR A 233 0.42 15.46 14.08
CA THR A 233 1.74 15.36 14.73
C THR A 233 2.49 14.11 14.28
N GLU A 234 1.84 12.93 14.33
CA GLU A 234 2.48 11.67 13.92
C GLU A 234 2.82 11.66 12.42
N ALA A 235 1.93 12.23 11.56
CA ALA A 235 2.20 12.38 10.14
C ALA A 235 3.37 13.32 9.87
N ARG A 236 3.41 14.49 10.51
CA ARG A 236 4.51 15.47 10.39
C ARG A 236 5.85 14.84 10.76
N MET A 237 5.91 14.08 11.86
CA MET A 237 7.13 13.39 12.27
C MET A 237 7.59 12.33 11.25
N ALA A 238 6.65 11.63 10.62
CA ALA A 238 6.95 10.67 9.56
C ALA A 238 7.47 11.38 8.30
N MET A 239 6.86 12.49 7.89
CA MET A 239 7.30 13.33 6.78
C MET A 239 8.72 13.88 7.00
N GLN A 240 9.02 14.40 8.18
CA GLN A 240 10.36 14.90 8.51
C GLN A 240 11.44 13.82 8.37
N ARG A 241 11.12 12.58 8.76
CA ARG A 241 12.04 11.46 8.59
C ARG A 241 12.22 11.06 7.13
N LEU A 242 11.14 11.11 6.33
CA LEU A 242 11.17 10.70 4.93
C LEU A 242 11.83 11.77 4.05
N PHE A 243 11.43 13.03 4.20
CA PHE A 243 11.87 14.14 3.34
C PHE A 243 13.21 14.75 3.77
N GLY A 244 13.67 14.43 4.99
CA GLY A 244 14.98 14.91 5.46
C GLY A 244 15.04 16.40 5.79
N GLY A 245 13.88 17.04 6.14
CA GLY A 245 13.83 18.48 6.43
C GLY A 245 12.75 18.83 7.46
N LYS A 246 12.58 20.14 7.70
CA LYS A 246 11.52 20.64 8.56
C LYS A 246 10.17 20.60 7.81
N VAL A 247 9.10 20.23 8.53
CA VAL A 247 7.74 20.20 7.99
C VAL A 247 6.82 21.03 8.89
N HIS A 248 6.14 22.01 8.31
CA HIS A 248 4.98 22.67 8.87
C HIS A 248 3.73 22.03 8.24
N LEU A 249 2.86 21.44 9.06
CA LEU A 249 1.69 20.71 8.60
C LEU A 249 0.44 21.26 9.27
N GLU A 250 -0.49 21.74 8.45
CA GLU A 250 -1.85 22.10 8.85
C GLU A 250 -2.83 21.07 8.28
N VAL A 251 -3.75 20.60 9.14
CA VAL A 251 -4.75 19.59 8.74
C VAL A 251 -6.12 20.01 9.24
N TRP A 252 -7.12 19.94 8.36
CA TRP A 252 -8.52 20.14 8.72
C TRP A 252 -9.41 19.07 8.13
N VAL A 253 -10.68 19.07 8.51
CA VAL A 253 -11.65 18.05 8.05
C VAL A 253 -12.72 18.71 7.20
N LYS A 254 -12.93 18.19 5.99
CA LYS A 254 -14.00 18.55 5.07
C LYS A 254 -14.98 17.40 4.91
N VAL A 255 -16.26 17.72 4.79
CA VAL A 255 -17.29 16.72 4.45
C VAL A 255 -17.64 16.85 2.98
N ARG A 256 -17.66 15.71 2.29
CA ARG A 256 -18.09 15.57 0.91
C ARG A 256 -18.92 14.28 0.78
N GLY A 257 -20.23 14.41 0.97
CA GLY A 257 -21.14 13.25 0.94
C GLY A 257 -21.12 12.55 -0.41
N GLY A 258 -21.15 11.20 -0.37
CA GLY A 258 -21.25 10.34 -1.55
C GLY A 258 -20.01 10.30 -2.44
N TRP A 259 -18.85 10.82 -2.00
CA TRP A 259 -17.65 10.88 -2.84
C TRP A 259 -17.14 9.51 -3.29
N THR A 260 -17.41 8.46 -2.52
CA THR A 260 -16.99 7.08 -2.84
C THR A 260 -17.73 6.49 -4.05
N ASP A 261 -18.89 7.07 -4.39
CA ASP A 261 -19.72 6.66 -5.53
C ASP A 261 -19.70 7.68 -6.69
N ASP A 262 -19.05 8.84 -6.50
CA ASP A 262 -18.93 9.88 -7.51
C ASP A 262 -17.59 9.80 -8.24
N THR A 263 -17.62 9.41 -9.52
CA THR A 263 -16.42 9.29 -10.38
C THR A 263 -15.67 10.63 -10.55
N ARG A 264 -16.39 11.78 -10.58
CA ARG A 264 -15.75 13.10 -10.67
C ARG A 264 -15.07 13.46 -9.34
N ALA A 265 -15.73 13.11 -8.23
CA ALA A 265 -15.16 13.31 -6.92
C ALA A 265 -13.88 12.47 -6.76
N LEU A 266 -13.88 11.21 -7.22
CA LEU A 266 -12.72 10.34 -7.19
C LEU A 266 -11.53 10.94 -7.94
N LYS A 267 -11.73 11.43 -9.18
CA LYS A 267 -10.67 12.10 -9.94
C LYS A 267 -10.09 13.31 -9.18
N ASN A 268 -10.95 14.16 -8.61
CA ASN A 268 -10.51 15.31 -7.83
C ASN A 268 -9.77 14.94 -6.54
N LEU A 269 -9.93 13.71 -6.06
CA LEU A 269 -9.26 13.14 -4.91
C LEU A 269 -7.96 12.38 -5.28
N GLY A 270 -7.55 12.43 -6.57
CA GLY A 270 -6.34 11.76 -7.05
C GLY A 270 -6.50 10.28 -7.38
N TYR A 271 -7.74 9.81 -7.54
CA TYR A 271 -8.05 8.46 -8.04
C TYR A 271 -8.26 8.54 -9.57
N GLU A 272 -7.18 8.46 -10.36
CA GLU A 272 -7.19 8.52 -11.83
C GLU A 272 -7.03 7.12 -12.47
#